data_90aea2d6c41b5d823df67bdf3a2ed557
#
_entry.id   90aea2d6c41b5d823df67bdf3a2ed557
#
_cell.length_a   1.000
_cell.length_b   1.000
_cell.length_c   1.000
_cell.angle_alpha   90.00
_cell.angle_beta   90.00
_cell.angle_gamma   90.00
#
_symmetry.space_group_name_H-M   'P 1'
#
loop_
_entity.id
_entity.type
_entity.pdbx_description
1 polymer ?
#
loop_
_entity_poly.entity_id
_entity_poly.type
_entity_poly.pdbx_seq_one_letter_code
_entity_poly.pdbx_strand_id
1 'polypeptide(L)'
;MDALDREILAILRRDARTPYTEIADRVDTSEGTVRNRVEALVEEGVIERFTVATSTGNVKAMIEVGVDVDVDTAAVSGRMAEWADVDFVWQVSGEQDIVLVVDAADTDGVNDLITRARELEEVLSTKTRLILDERLG
;
A
#
# COMPACT_ATOMS: atom_id res chain seq x y z
N MET A 1 18.51 3.57 10.09
CA MET A 1 18.04 4.73 9.30
C MET A 1 18.33 6.00 10.07
N ASP A 2 19.15 6.86 9.53
CA ASP A 2 19.56 8.12 10.16
C ASP A 2 18.77 9.34 9.63
N ALA A 3 19.16 10.55 10.06
CA ALA A 3 18.48 11.78 9.65
C ALA A 3 18.54 12.02 8.14
N LEU A 4 19.70 11.72 7.52
CA LEU A 4 19.86 11.86 6.07
C LEU A 4 18.94 10.93 5.30
N ASP A 5 18.81 9.68 5.73
CA ASP A 5 17.88 8.71 5.14
C ASP A 5 16.44 9.22 5.21
N ARG A 6 16.04 9.80 6.34
CA ARG A 6 14.69 10.35 6.52
C ARG A 6 14.41 11.54 5.61
N GLU A 7 15.41 12.41 5.43
CA GLU A 7 15.28 13.54 4.51
C GLU A 7 15.12 13.08 3.05
N ILE A 8 15.93 12.10 2.63
CA ILE A 8 15.84 11.50 1.30
C ILE A 8 14.47 10.86 1.09
N LEU A 9 14.01 10.06 2.05
CA LEU A 9 12.69 9.42 1.97
C LEU A 9 11.56 10.44 1.90
N ALA A 10 11.63 11.53 2.66
CA ALA A 10 10.61 12.56 2.62
C ALA A 10 10.45 13.17 1.23
N ILE A 11 11.55 13.37 0.51
CA ILE A 11 11.54 13.87 -0.86
C ILE A 11 10.95 12.82 -1.81
N LEU A 12 11.44 11.59 -1.75
CA LEU A 12 10.98 10.49 -2.62
C LEU A 12 9.52 10.14 -2.41
N ARG A 13 9.01 10.27 -1.19
CA ARG A 13 7.59 10.04 -0.90
C ARG A 13 6.67 11.08 -1.53
N ARG A 14 7.17 12.28 -1.79
CA ARG A 14 6.44 13.32 -2.51
C ARG A 14 6.50 13.11 -4.01
N ASP A 15 7.70 12.82 -4.52
CA ASP A 15 7.93 12.54 -5.93
C ASP A 15 9.11 11.59 -6.08
N ALA A 16 8.80 10.33 -6.34
CA ALA A 16 9.82 9.28 -6.50
C ALA A 16 10.69 9.48 -7.76
N ARG A 17 10.30 10.39 -8.66
CA ARG A 17 11.08 10.71 -9.86
C ARG A 17 12.05 11.86 -9.65
N THR A 18 12.12 12.45 -8.47
CA THR A 18 13.10 13.49 -8.16
C THR A 18 14.51 12.97 -8.44
N PRO A 19 15.28 13.63 -9.33
CA PRO A 19 16.65 13.18 -9.63
C PRO A 19 17.52 13.18 -8.39
N TYR A 20 18.46 12.24 -8.32
CA TYR A 20 19.39 12.17 -7.20
C TYR A 20 20.25 13.43 -7.07
N THR A 21 20.56 14.08 -8.19
CA THR A 21 21.28 15.37 -8.19
C THR A 21 20.49 16.45 -7.46
N GLU A 22 19.18 16.53 -7.67
CA GLU A 22 18.31 17.49 -6.98
C GLU A 22 18.17 17.13 -5.49
N ILE A 23 18.00 15.85 -5.18
CA ILE A 23 17.95 15.41 -3.79
C ILE A 23 19.24 15.79 -3.07
N ALA A 24 20.38 15.51 -3.70
CA ALA A 24 21.71 15.83 -3.14
C ALA A 24 21.84 17.31 -2.80
N ASP A 25 21.40 18.19 -3.69
CA ASP A 25 21.42 19.64 -3.46
C ASP A 25 20.51 20.04 -2.29
N ARG A 26 19.33 19.44 -2.19
CA ARG A 26 18.34 19.76 -1.15
C ARG A 26 18.76 19.29 0.23
N VAL A 27 19.47 18.18 0.33
CA VAL A 27 19.92 17.61 1.61
C VAL A 27 21.41 17.83 1.89
N ASP A 28 22.06 18.66 1.08
CA ASP A 28 23.45 19.07 1.23
C ASP A 28 24.43 17.89 1.31
N THR A 29 24.39 17.05 0.27
CA THR A 29 25.31 15.91 0.12
C THR A 29 25.63 15.66 -1.35
N SER A 30 26.40 14.63 -1.66
CA SER A 30 26.72 14.25 -3.04
C SER A 30 25.66 13.32 -3.64
N GLU A 31 25.58 13.32 -4.98
CA GLU A 31 24.72 12.38 -5.71
C GLU A 31 25.07 10.92 -5.39
N GLY A 32 26.36 10.60 -5.32
CA GLY A 32 26.81 9.26 -4.99
C GLY A 32 26.34 8.81 -3.61
N THR A 33 26.34 9.71 -2.65
CA THR A 33 25.81 9.42 -1.30
C THR A 33 24.33 9.14 -1.36
N VAL A 34 23.54 9.95 -2.08
CA VAL A 34 22.08 9.73 -2.25
C VAL A 34 21.83 8.37 -2.90
N ARG A 35 22.53 8.06 -3.99
CA ARG A 35 22.39 6.76 -4.67
C ARG A 35 22.65 5.60 -3.73
N ASN A 36 23.76 5.64 -3.01
CA ASN A 36 24.12 4.56 -2.09
C ASN A 36 23.10 4.42 -0.96
N ARG A 37 22.57 5.52 -0.44
CA ARG A 37 21.55 5.49 0.61
C ARG A 37 20.24 4.90 0.11
N VAL A 38 19.79 5.28 -1.08
CA VAL A 38 18.58 4.73 -1.68
C VAL A 38 18.72 3.24 -1.95
N GLU A 39 19.86 2.81 -2.51
CA GLU A 39 20.13 1.39 -2.73
C GLU A 39 20.11 0.59 -1.42
N ALA A 40 20.70 1.13 -0.36
CA ALA A 40 20.68 0.50 0.95
C ALA A 40 19.26 0.41 1.52
N LEU A 41 18.46 1.47 1.37
CA LEU A 41 17.07 1.48 1.84
C LEU A 41 16.20 0.45 1.11
N VAL A 42 16.45 0.24 -0.18
CA VAL A 42 15.78 -0.82 -0.95
C VAL A 42 16.24 -2.20 -0.47
N GLU A 43 17.53 -2.42 -0.32
CA GLU A 43 18.11 -3.69 0.12
C GLU A 43 17.62 -4.08 1.52
N GLU A 44 17.52 -3.12 2.42
CA GLU A 44 17.04 -3.31 3.79
C GLU A 44 15.51 -3.46 3.88
N GLY A 45 14.78 -3.25 2.79
CA GLY A 45 13.34 -3.34 2.75
C GLY A 45 12.59 -2.12 3.32
N VAL A 46 13.30 -1.03 3.61
CA VAL A 46 12.67 0.24 4.04
C VAL A 46 11.89 0.84 2.88
N ILE A 47 12.46 0.84 1.68
CA ILE A 47 11.73 1.10 0.44
C ILE A 47 11.30 -0.27 -0.09
N GLU A 48 10.02 -0.55 0.01
CA GLU A 48 9.44 -1.82 -0.44
C GLU A 48 9.31 -1.87 -1.96
N ARG A 49 8.92 -0.76 -2.57
CA ARG A 49 8.86 -0.60 -4.02
C ARG A 49 8.69 0.86 -4.39
N PHE A 50 9.00 1.19 -5.64
CA PHE A 50 8.64 2.46 -6.25
C PHE A 50 7.30 2.29 -6.97
N THR A 51 6.36 3.18 -6.72
CA THR A 51 5.03 3.11 -7.29
C THR A 51 4.50 4.51 -7.59
N VAL A 52 3.32 4.58 -8.16
CA VAL A 52 2.62 5.83 -8.43
C VAL A 52 1.25 5.83 -7.74
N ALA A 53 0.83 7.01 -7.33
CA ALA A 53 -0.56 7.24 -6.98
C ALA A 53 -1.29 7.71 -8.23
N THR A 54 -2.46 7.16 -8.49
CA THR A 54 -3.20 7.43 -9.73
C THR A 54 -4.61 7.94 -9.46
N SER A 55 -5.12 8.71 -10.40
CA SER A 55 -6.52 9.13 -10.44
C SER A 55 -7.03 8.85 -11.86
N THR A 56 -7.63 7.68 -12.04
CA THR A 56 -7.99 7.12 -13.35
C THR A 56 -9.50 7.14 -13.62
N GLY A 57 -10.29 7.57 -12.65
CA GLY A 57 -11.74 7.42 -12.71
C GLY A 57 -12.25 6.03 -12.33
N ASN A 58 -11.37 5.15 -11.90
CA ASN A 58 -11.74 3.84 -11.36
C ASN A 58 -12.53 3.97 -10.05
N VAL A 59 -13.18 2.89 -9.67
CA VAL A 59 -13.87 2.78 -8.40
C VAL A 59 -12.90 2.27 -7.34
N LYS A 60 -12.68 3.07 -6.30
CA LYS A 60 -11.86 2.70 -5.15
C LYS A 60 -12.75 2.37 -3.96
N ALA A 61 -12.36 1.38 -3.21
CA ALA A 61 -13.11 0.93 -2.05
C ALA A 61 -12.20 0.41 -0.95
N MET A 62 -12.72 0.43 0.28
CA MET A 62 -12.18 -0.29 1.40
C MET A 62 -13.08 -1.48 1.69
N ILE A 63 -12.51 -2.68 1.71
CA ILE A 63 -13.22 -3.90 2.09
C ILE A 63 -12.67 -4.33 3.44
N GLU A 64 -13.48 -4.17 4.47
CA GLU A 64 -13.13 -4.61 5.82
C GLU A 64 -13.53 -6.07 5.99
N VAL A 65 -12.60 -6.90 6.43
CA VAL A 65 -12.75 -8.35 6.51
C VAL A 65 -12.56 -8.81 7.95
N GLY A 66 -13.55 -9.52 8.46
CA GLY A 66 -13.47 -10.23 9.74
C GLY A 66 -13.12 -11.69 9.51
N VAL A 67 -12.16 -12.22 10.27
CA VAL A 67 -11.74 -13.62 10.21
C VAL A 67 -11.98 -14.32 11.53
N ASP A 68 -12.02 -15.65 11.49
CA ASP A 68 -12.17 -16.47 12.70
C ASP A 68 -10.96 -16.30 13.63
N VAL A 69 -11.19 -16.42 14.94
CA VAL A 69 -10.15 -16.23 15.97
C VAL A 69 -9.00 -17.22 15.86
N ASP A 70 -9.24 -18.40 15.32
CA ASP A 70 -8.23 -19.45 15.16
C ASP A 70 -7.43 -19.36 13.87
N VAL A 71 -7.66 -18.33 13.06
CA VAL A 71 -7.08 -18.17 11.72
C VAL A 71 -5.72 -17.48 11.82
N ASP A 72 -4.78 -17.94 11.00
CA ASP A 72 -3.55 -17.19 10.74
C ASP A 72 -3.88 -16.00 9.83
N THR A 73 -4.15 -14.85 10.43
CA THR A 73 -4.53 -13.62 9.73
C THR A 73 -3.45 -13.17 8.75
N ALA A 74 -2.18 -13.35 9.08
CA ALA A 74 -1.09 -12.99 8.18
C ALA A 74 -1.09 -13.83 6.90
N ALA A 75 -1.41 -15.12 6.99
CA ALA A 75 -1.51 -15.99 5.83
C ALA A 75 -2.67 -15.59 4.91
N VAL A 76 -3.82 -15.25 5.50
CA VAL A 76 -4.99 -14.75 4.74
C VAL A 76 -4.66 -13.43 4.05
N SER A 77 -4.07 -12.49 4.78
CA SER A 77 -3.66 -11.18 4.24
C SER A 77 -2.68 -11.36 3.08
N GLY A 78 -1.72 -12.26 3.20
CA GLY A 78 -0.73 -12.55 2.15
C GLY A 78 -1.38 -13.07 0.86
N ARG A 79 -2.38 -13.93 0.97
CA ARG A 79 -3.14 -14.42 -0.19
C ARG A 79 -3.92 -13.29 -0.86
N MET A 80 -4.57 -12.43 -0.08
CA MET A 80 -5.35 -11.30 -0.59
C MET A 80 -4.46 -10.26 -1.28
N ALA A 81 -3.24 -10.07 -0.81
CA ALA A 81 -2.29 -9.13 -1.41
C ALA A 81 -1.87 -9.52 -2.83
N GLU A 82 -2.05 -10.77 -3.22
CA GLU A 82 -1.73 -11.27 -4.56
C GLU A 82 -2.89 -11.05 -5.57
N TRP A 83 -4.07 -10.66 -5.08
CA TRP A 83 -5.22 -10.46 -5.96
C TRP A 83 -5.05 -9.21 -6.82
N ALA A 84 -5.47 -9.30 -8.09
CA ALA A 84 -5.53 -8.14 -8.96
C ALA A 84 -6.47 -7.08 -8.39
N ASP A 85 -6.17 -5.82 -8.66
CA ASP A 85 -6.93 -4.64 -8.19
C ASP A 85 -6.87 -4.37 -6.68
N VAL A 86 -6.06 -5.12 -5.94
CA VAL A 86 -5.77 -4.86 -4.54
C VAL A 86 -4.49 -4.04 -4.43
N ASP A 87 -4.61 -2.80 -3.93
CA ASP A 87 -3.48 -1.90 -3.76
C ASP A 87 -2.78 -2.10 -2.41
N PHE A 88 -3.56 -2.24 -1.34
CA PHE A 88 -3.05 -2.44 0.00
C PHE A 88 -3.85 -3.49 0.74
N VAL A 89 -3.17 -4.22 1.60
CA VAL A 89 -3.79 -5.10 2.59
C VAL A 89 -3.22 -4.74 3.94
N TRP A 90 -4.08 -4.31 4.85
CA TRP A 90 -3.68 -3.96 6.21
C TRP A 90 -4.28 -4.94 7.20
N GLN A 91 -3.46 -5.41 8.14
CA GLN A 91 -3.95 -6.02 9.35
C GLN A 91 -4.19 -4.90 10.35
N VAL A 92 -5.38 -4.84 10.93
CA VAL A 92 -5.80 -3.72 11.78
C VAL A 92 -6.35 -4.23 13.10
N SER A 93 -6.31 -3.38 14.11
CA SER A 93 -6.99 -3.63 15.38
C SER A 93 -8.45 -3.18 15.31
N GLY A 94 -9.32 -3.77 16.12
CA GLY A 94 -10.73 -3.42 16.20
C GLY A 94 -11.64 -4.59 15.86
N GLU A 95 -12.87 -4.32 15.44
CA GLU A 95 -13.87 -5.34 15.13
C GLU A 95 -13.53 -6.15 13.88
N GLN A 96 -12.90 -5.51 12.91
CA GLN A 96 -12.44 -6.16 11.69
C GLN A 96 -10.94 -6.40 11.77
N ASP A 97 -10.47 -7.43 11.12
CA ASP A 97 -9.08 -7.88 11.24
C ASP A 97 -8.20 -7.41 10.09
N ILE A 98 -8.79 -7.30 8.90
CA ILE A 98 -8.08 -6.98 7.66
C ILE A 98 -8.85 -5.88 6.92
N VAL A 99 -8.12 -4.96 6.31
CA VAL A 99 -8.66 -3.97 5.39
C VAL A 99 -7.97 -4.13 4.04
N LEU A 100 -8.76 -4.34 2.99
CA LEU A 100 -8.31 -4.29 1.61
C LEU A 100 -8.60 -2.90 1.06
N VAL A 101 -7.62 -2.27 0.46
CA VAL A 101 -7.82 -1.06 -0.35
C VAL A 101 -7.72 -1.47 -1.81
N VAL A 102 -8.81 -1.29 -2.54
CA VAL A 102 -8.96 -1.79 -3.90
C VAL A 102 -9.23 -0.68 -4.89
N ASP A 103 -8.82 -0.89 -6.13
CA ASP A 103 -8.96 0.06 -7.23
C ASP A 103 -9.40 -0.75 -8.46
N ALA A 104 -10.69 -0.78 -8.73
CA ALA A 104 -11.28 -1.58 -9.79
C ALA A 104 -11.87 -0.70 -10.89
N ALA A 105 -11.97 -1.22 -12.11
CA ALA A 105 -12.48 -0.48 -13.25
C ALA A 105 -13.93 0.00 -13.06
N ASP A 106 -14.73 -0.77 -12.31
CA ASP A 106 -16.14 -0.50 -12.06
C ASP A 106 -16.62 -1.15 -10.75
N THR A 107 -17.88 -0.95 -10.41
CA THR A 107 -18.45 -1.55 -9.20
C THR A 107 -18.55 -3.07 -9.29
N ASP A 108 -18.68 -3.65 -10.48
CA ASP A 108 -18.69 -5.10 -10.65
C ASP A 108 -17.34 -5.70 -10.24
N GLY A 109 -16.24 -5.03 -10.57
CA GLY A 109 -14.90 -5.43 -10.13
C GLY A 109 -14.75 -5.41 -8.61
N VAL A 110 -15.31 -4.41 -7.93
CA VAL A 110 -15.34 -4.37 -6.46
C VAL A 110 -16.17 -5.53 -5.90
N ASN A 111 -17.33 -5.78 -6.48
CA ASN A 111 -18.20 -6.89 -6.05
C ASN A 111 -17.55 -8.25 -6.25
N ASP A 112 -16.78 -8.44 -7.32
CA ASP A 112 -16.03 -9.67 -7.55
C ASP A 112 -14.99 -9.92 -6.45
N LEU A 113 -14.32 -8.88 -5.99
CA LEU A 113 -13.38 -8.98 -4.87
C LEU A 113 -14.07 -9.30 -3.55
N ILE A 114 -15.23 -8.71 -3.29
CA ILE A 114 -16.04 -9.03 -2.11
C ILE A 114 -16.46 -10.50 -2.14
N THR A 115 -16.95 -10.97 -3.28
CA THR A 115 -17.35 -12.37 -3.46
C THR A 115 -16.18 -13.31 -3.23
N ARG A 116 -15.01 -12.97 -3.79
CA ARG A 116 -13.80 -13.76 -3.62
C ARG A 116 -13.37 -13.84 -2.15
N ALA A 117 -13.46 -12.72 -1.42
CA ALA A 117 -13.17 -12.70 0.01
C ALA A 117 -14.14 -13.60 0.78
N ARG A 118 -15.43 -13.54 0.48
CA ARG A 118 -16.46 -14.35 1.14
C ARG A 118 -16.36 -15.84 0.85
N GLU A 119 -15.73 -16.23 -0.25
CA GLU A 119 -15.51 -17.63 -0.60
C GLU A 119 -14.40 -18.28 0.24
N LEU A 120 -13.58 -17.50 0.93
CA LEU A 120 -12.56 -18.03 1.84
C LEU A 120 -13.24 -18.53 3.12
N GLU A 121 -12.93 -19.76 3.52
CA GLU A 121 -13.49 -20.36 4.74
C GLU A 121 -13.17 -19.56 6.00
N GLU A 122 -11.99 -18.92 6.01
CA GLU A 122 -11.50 -18.16 7.14
C GLU A 122 -12.27 -16.85 7.35
N VAL A 123 -12.99 -16.37 6.34
CA VAL A 123 -13.68 -15.08 6.37
C VAL A 123 -15.09 -15.24 6.96
N LEU A 124 -15.36 -14.51 8.04
CA LEU A 124 -16.67 -14.52 8.70
C LEU A 124 -17.58 -13.41 8.22
N SER A 125 -17.02 -12.25 7.89
CA SER A 125 -17.80 -11.07 7.51
C SER A 125 -17.03 -10.13 6.62
N THR A 126 -17.74 -9.34 5.83
CA THR A 126 -17.16 -8.25 5.03
C THR A 126 -18.05 -7.01 5.16
N LYS A 127 -17.41 -5.83 5.22
CA LYS A 127 -18.07 -4.53 5.11
C LYS A 127 -17.33 -3.73 4.06
N THR A 128 -18.05 -3.13 3.14
CA THR A 128 -17.45 -2.34 2.06
C THR A 128 -17.84 -0.89 2.16
N ARG A 129 -16.85 -0.01 2.01
CA ARG A 129 -17.04 1.42 1.89
C ARG A 129 -16.45 1.88 0.57
N LEU A 130 -17.23 2.56 -0.26
CA LEU A 130 -16.69 3.22 -1.44
C LEU A 130 -15.94 4.46 -1.00
N ILE A 131 -14.78 4.70 -1.61
CA ILE A 131 -13.99 5.92 -1.40
C ILE A 131 -14.55 6.97 -2.35
N LEU A 132 -15.14 8.02 -1.78
CA LEU A 132 -15.80 9.06 -2.55
C LEU A 132 -14.83 10.14 -3.04
N ASP A 133 -13.78 10.40 -2.28
CA ASP A 133 -12.75 11.37 -2.61
C ASP A 133 -11.44 10.95 -1.94
N GLU A 134 -10.34 11.13 -2.63
CA GLU A 134 -9.01 10.81 -2.11
C GLU A 134 -8.08 11.98 -2.38
N ARG A 135 -7.35 12.39 -1.35
CA ARG A 135 -6.34 13.43 -1.45
C ARG A 135 -5.03 12.92 -0.90
N LEU A 136 -3.96 13.16 -1.65
CA LEU A 136 -2.62 12.86 -1.20
C LEU A 136 -2.09 14.00 -0.34
N GLY A 137 -1.50 13.63 0.77
CA GLY A 137 -0.80 14.56 1.65
C GLY A 137 0.64 14.81 1.24
#